data_dbf843087b8539237411cba32b1ed40a
#
_entry.id   dbf843087b8539237411cba32b1ed40a
#
_cell.length_a   1.000
_cell.length_b   1.000
_cell.length_c   1.000
_cell.angle_alpha   90.00
_cell.angle_beta   90.00
_cell.angle_gamma   90.00
#
_symmetry.space_group_name_H-M   'P 1'
#
loop_
_entity.id
_entity.type
_entity.pdbx_description
1 polymer ?
#
loop_
_entity_poly.entity_id
_entity_poly.type
_entity_poly.pdbx_seq_one_letter_code
_entity_poly.pdbx_strand_id
1 'polypeptide(L)'
;SGRSVALSCVDISMDMINRQVGSFASAVVLVLLAVLLVFIVGYFFFIRQSVLRPLNRLSQAARTIVSEQMDDLSNFHVDVKTGDEIEELGEAFSHMAHELYSYIENLSAVTAEKERIGAELDVATHIQASMLPGIFPAFPNRSEFDIYATMQPAKEVGGDFYDFFLVDQGHLAVVIADVSGKGVPAAL
;
A
#
# COMPACT_ATOMS: atom_id res chain seq x y z
N SER A 1 57.59 99.12 5.01
CA SER A 1 56.25 98.62 4.65
C SER A 1 56.09 97.15 5.20
N GLY A 2 55.43 97.03 6.36
CA GLY A 2 55.10 95.76 6.93
C GLY A 2 53.73 95.31 6.41
N ARG A 3 53.66 94.14 5.79
CA ARG A 3 52.41 93.48 5.45
C ARG A 3 52.04 92.58 6.58
N SER A 4 50.93 92.87 7.25
CA SER A 4 50.30 91.93 8.24
C SER A 4 49.52 90.89 7.45
N VAL A 5 49.91 89.62 7.65
CA VAL A 5 49.16 88.49 7.13
C VAL A 5 48.31 87.99 8.32
N ALA A 6 46.99 88.11 8.18
CA ALA A 6 46.05 87.51 9.16
C ALA A 6 45.88 86.03 8.86
N LEU A 7 46.33 85.21 9.77
CA LEU A 7 45.99 83.77 9.78
C LEU A 7 44.63 83.55 10.49
N SER A 8 43.64 83.12 9.72
CA SER A 8 42.37 82.67 10.28
C SER A 8 42.51 81.19 10.67
N CYS A 9 42.59 80.84 11.93
CA CYS A 9 42.51 79.47 12.42
C CYS A 9 41.04 79.12 12.71
N VAL A 10 40.53 78.18 11.97
CA VAL A 10 39.24 77.59 12.27
C VAL A 10 39.49 76.36 13.16
N ASP A 11 39.15 76.46 14.43
CA ASP A 11 39.21 75.31 15.40
C ASP A 11 37.95 74.48 15.27
N ILE A 12 38.06 73.33 14.63
CA ILE A 12 36.94 72.38 14.51
C ILE A 12 37.08 71.37 15.65
N SER A 13 36.12 71.38 16.59
CA SER A 13 36.10 70.46 17.71
C SER A 13 35.90 69.01 17.19
N MET A 14 36.93 68.18 17.35
CA MET A 14 36.91 66.76 16.97
C MET A 14 35.83 65.97 17.73
N ASP A 15 35.44 66.40 18.92
CA ASP A 15 34.38 65.77 19.73
C ASP A 15 32.98 65.96 19.09
N MET A 16 32.73 67.07 18.44
CA MET A 16 31.47 67.30 17.74
C MET A 16 31.36 66.40 16.48
N ILE A 17 32.47 66.26 15.74
CA ILE A 17 32.54 65.37 14.56
C ILE A 17 32.35 63.92 15.00
N ASN A 18 33.05 63.47 16.04
CA ASN A 18 32.92 62.09 16.52
C ASN A 18 31.51 61.75 17.03
N ARG A 19 30.82 62.68 17.71
CA ARG A 19 29.43 62.50 18.15
C ARG A 19 28.50 62.43 16.97
N GLN A 20 28.67 63.25 15.94
CA GLN A 20 27.83 63.25 14.76
C GLN A 20 28.04 61.99 13.89
N VAL A 21 29.28 61.55 13.72
CA VAL A 21 29.63 60.32 13.03
C VAL A 21 29.11 59.11 13.81
N GLY A 22 29.26 59.10 15.12
CA GLY A 22 28.75 58.01 16.00
C GLY A 22 27.22 57.90 15.95
N SER A 23 26.48 59.00 16.01
CA SER A 23 25.00 58.98 15.88
C SER A 23 24.52 58.55 14.49
N PHE A 24 25.21 58.97 13.43
CA PHE A 24 24.91 58.52 12.07
C PHE A 24 25.22 57.04 11.89
N ALA A 25 26.36 56.57 12.38
CA ALA A 25 26.72 55.14 12.31
C ALA A 25 25.72 54.26 13.06
N SER A 26 25.28 54.66 14.27
CA SER A 26 24.27 53.94 15.03
C SER A 26 22.91 53.91 14.34
N ALA A 27 22.50 55.02 13.72
CA ALA A 27 21.25 55.03 12.94
C ALA A 27 21.31 54.12 11.71
N VAL A 28 22.43 54.06 11.00
CA VAL A 28 22.64 53.17 9.85
C VAL A 28 22.58 51.69 10.30
N VAL A 29 23.26 51.37 11.44
CA VAL A 29 23.21 49.99 12.00
C VAL A 29 21.79 49.61 12.38
N LEU A 30 21.02 50.46 13.03
CA LEU A 30 19.63 50.21 13.38
C LEU A 30 18.76 49.94 12.16
N VAL A 31 18.93 50.75 11.10
CA VAL A 31 18.18 50.54 9.82
C VAL A 31 18.55 49.17 9.21
N LEU A 32 19.83 48.83 9.17
CA LEU A 32 20.27 47.52 8.64
C LEU A 32 19.73 46.38 9.45
N LEU A 33 19.70 46.46 10.77
CA LEU A 33 19.10 45.44 11.63
C LEU A 33 17.59 45.33 11.41
N ALA A 34 16.89 46.46 11.24
CA ALA A 34 15.45 46.43 10.94
C ALA A 34 15.15 45.77 9.58
N VAL A 35 15.93 46.08 8.56
CA VAL A 35 15.83 45.46 7.22
C VAL A 35 16.12 43.98 7.30
N LEU A 36 17.19 43.57 8.01
CA LEU A 36 17.54 42.17 8.21
C LEU A 36 16.41 41.40 8.92
N LEU A 37 15.81 41.99 9.94
CA LEU A 37 14.69 41.38 10.66
C LEU A 37 13.47 41.17 9.75
N VAL A 38 13.14 42.15 8.92
CA VAL A 38 12.05 42.03 7.94
C VAL A 38 12.33 40.90 6.93
N PHE A 39 13.57 40.76 6.46
CA PHE A 39 13.97 39.67 5.58
C PHE A 39 13.86 38.30 6.27
N ILE A 40 14.31 38.20 7.51
CA ILE A 40 14.23 36.93 8.27
C ILE A 40 12.77 36.52 8.48
N VAL A 41 11.91 37.46 8.88
CA VAL A 41 10.47 37.19 9.10
C VAL A 41 9.79 36.80 7.77
N GLY A 42 10.06 37.53 6.70
CA GLY A 42 9.54 37.24 5.35
C GLY A 42 9.98 35.88 4.84
N TYR A 43 11.27 35.55 5.01
CA TYR A 43 11.83 34.25 4.62
C TYR A 43 11.24 33.09 5.45
N PHE A 44 11.06 33.27 6.75
CA PHE A 44 10.41 32.29 7.62
C PHE A 44 8.95 32.03 7.19
N PHE A 45 8.21 33.09 6.87
CA PHE A 45 6.83 32.97 6.42
C PHE A 45 6.75 32.29 5.05
N PHE A 46 7.67 32.61 4.15
CA PHE A 46 7.78 31.98 2.84
C PHE A 46 8.06 30.47 2.95
N ILE A 47 9.07 30.05 3.69
CA ILE A 47 9.37 28.62 3.90
C ILE A 47 8.19 27.88 4.55
N ARG A 48 7.56 28.49 5.53
CA ARG A 48 6.41 27.89 6.19
C ARG A 48 5.26 27.63 5.24
N GLN A 49 5.02 28.54 4.30
CA GLN A 49 3.90 28.44 3.35
C GLN A 49 4.22 27.57 2.13
N SER A 50 5.42 27.70 1.57
CA SER A 50 5.80 27.01 0.33
C SER A 50 6.38 25.62 0.54
N VAL A 51 6.88 25.29 1.73
CA VAL A 51 7.53 24.00 1.98
C VAL A 51 6.88 23.23 3.13
N LEU A 52 6.79 23.83 4.34
CA LEU A 52 6.35 23.09 5.50
C LEU A 52 4.87 22.65 5.43
N ARG A 53 3.99 23.53 4.96
CA ARG A 53 2.56 23.21 4.84
C ARG A 53 2.28 22.10 3.84
N PRO A 54 2.81 22.16 2.60
CA PRO A 54 2.66 21.06 1.63
C PRO A 54 3.21 19.73 2.13
N LEU A 55 4.42 19.72 2.69
CA LEU A 55 5.03 18.51 3.27
C LEU A 55 4.19 17.92 4.41
N ASN A 56 3.60 18.75 5.27
CA ASN A 56 2.71 18.26 6.31
C ASN A 56 1.42 17.63 5.74
N ARG A 57 0.87 18.18 4.65
CA ARG A 57 -0.29 17.58 3.97
C ARG A 57 0.04 16.20 3.40
N LEU A 58 1.19 16.07 2.72
CA LEU A 58 1.69 14.79 2.22
C LEU A 58 1.90 13.79 3.36
N SER A 59 2.52 14.23 4.47
CA SER A 59 2.73 13.36 5.62
C SER A 59 1.41 12.91 6.28
N GLN A 60 0.42 13.78 6.37
CA GLN A 60 -0.91 13.43 6.87
C GLN A 60 -1.61 12.45 5.92
N ALA A 61 -1.58 12.72 4.61
CA ALA A 61 -2.14 11.84 3.60
C ALA A 61 -1.52 10.43 3.66
N ALA A 62 -0.19 10.34 3.81
CA ALA A 62 0.50 9.07 3.98
C ALA A 62 0.06 8.31 5.25
N ARG A 63 -0.18 9.01 6.35
CA ARG A 63 -0.67 8.41 7.59
C ARG A 63 -2.09 7.91 7.46
N THR A 64 -2.96 8.61 6.74
CA THR A 64 -4.35 8.21 6.50
C THR A 64 -4.40 6.89 5.74
N ILE A 65 -3.57 6.70 4.70
CA ILE A 65 -3.48 5.43 3.96
C ILE A 65 -3.12 4.26 4.88
N VAL A 66 -2.25 4.49 5.88
CA VAL A 66 -1.78 3.42 6.79
C VAL A 66 -2.74 3.15 7.96
N SER A 67 -3.49 4.15 8.41
CA SER A 67 -4.26 4.07 9.66
C SER A 67 -5.76 3.84 9.48
N GLU A 68 -6.33 4.18 8.33
CA GLU A 68 -7.76 4.03 8.08
C GLU A 68 -8.03 2.84 7.18
N GLN A 69 -9.11 2.12 7.52
CA GLN A 69 -9.68 1.08 6.69
C GLN A 69 -9.81 1.58 5.26
N MET A 70 -9.23 0.84 4.33
CA MET A 70 -9.03 1.16 2.92
C MET A 70 -10.32 1.35 2.09
N ASP A 71 -11.44 1.65 2.72
CA ASP A 71 -12.76 1.65 2.05
C ASP A 71 -12.98 2.85 1.10
N ASP A 72 -12.14 3.88 1.12
CA ASP A 72 -12.38 5.08 0.28
C ASP A 72 -11.12 5.73 -0.33
N LEU A 73 -10.17 4.93 -0.80
CA LEU A 73 -8.99 5.43 -1.54
C LEU A 73 -9.30 5.76 -3.01
N SER A 74 -10.50 5.45 -3.51
CA SER A 74 -10.88 5.70 -4.91
C SER A 74 -10.86 7.19 -5.28
N ASN A 75 -11.10 8.09 -4.30
CA ASN A 75 -11.07 9.54 -4.45
C ASN A 75 -9.86 10.20 -3.77
N PHE A 76 -8.85 9.40 -3.42
CA PHE A 76 -7.67 9.91 -2.75
C PHE A 76 -6.89 10.85 -3.66
N HIS A 77 -6.82 12.13 -3.28
CA HIS A 77 -6.06 13.14 -3.99
C HIS A 77 -5.37 14.08 -3.00
N VAL A 78 -4.09 14.29 -3.18
CA VAL A 78 -3.32 15.24 -2.37
C VAL A 78 -3.27 16.56 -3.12
N ASP A 79 -4.14 17.52 -2.74
CA ASP A 79 -4.15 18.85 -3.35
C ASP A 79 -2.98 19.69 -2.82
N VAL A 80 -1.88 19.64 -3.55
CA VAL A 80 -0.66 20.43 -3.35
C VAL A 80 -0.37 21.18 -4.66
N LYS A 81 -0.46 22.51 -4.63
CA LYS A 81 -0.21 23.39 -5.77
C LYS A 81 0.91 24.35 -5.42
N THR A 82 2.13 23.91 -5.65
CA THR A 82 3.35 24.70 -5.37
C THR A 82 4.09 25.11 -6.63
N GLY A 83 3.82 24.46 -7.78
CA GLY A 83 4.48 24.71 -9.05
C GLY A 83 5.93 24.23 -9.09
N ASP A 84 6.31 23.31 -8.19
CA ASP A 84 7.66 22.79 -8.03
C ASP A 84 7.66 21.26 -7.82
N GLU A 85 8.80 20.69 -7.44
CA GLU A 85 9.00 19.26 -7.19
C GLU A 85 8.08 18.70 -6.08
N ILE A 86 7.53 19.55 -5.22
CA ILE A 86 6.60 19.15 -4.16
C ILE A 86 5.21 18.85 -4.74
N GLU A 87 4.79 19.57 -5.77
CA GLU A 87 3.56 19.26 -6.51
C GLU A 87 3.69 17.95 -7.27
N GLU A 88 4.81 17.74 -7.99
CA GLU A 88 5.12 16.50 -8.70
C GLU A 88 5.11 15.30 -7.73
N LEU A 89 5.70 15.46 -6.54
CA LEU A 89 5.67 14.45 -5.48
C LEU A 89 4.23 14.15 -5.00
N GLY A 90 3.38 15.16 -4.89
CA GLY A 90 1.96 15.03 -4.52
C GLY A 90 1.16 14.24 -5.56
N GLU A 91 1.40 14.52 -6.85
CA GLU A 91 0.79 13.78 -7.96
C GLU A 91 1.26 12.32 -8.01
N ALA A 92 2.58 12.09 -7.91
CA ALA A 92 3.14 10.74 -7.88
C ALA A 92 2.60 9.92 -6.70
N PHE A 93 2.44 10.54 -5.53
CA PHE A 93 1.86 9.91 -4.35
C PHE A 93 0.38 9.56 -4.54
N SER A 94 -0.40 10.46 -5.15
CA SER A 94 -1.81 10.21 -5.47
C SER A 94 -1.97 9.06 -6.47
N HIS A 95 -1.12 9.02 -7.49
CA HIS A 95 -1.09 7.94 -8.48
C HIS A 95 -0.75 6.59 -7.82
N MET A 96 0.28 6.56 -6.98
CA MET A 96 0.67 5.35 -6.24
C MET A 96 -0.46 4.85 -5.33
N ALA A 97 -1.17 5.74 -4.64
CA ALA A 97 -2.31 5.38 -3.80
C ALA A 97 -3.44 4.75 -4.62
N HIS A 98 -3.72 5.28 -5.80
CA HIS A 98 -4.73 4.78 -6.72
C HIS A 98 -4.37 3.39 -7.28
N GLU A 99 -3.11 3.18 -7.67
CA GLU A 99 -2.62 1.88 -8.13
C GLU A 99 -2.68 0.83 -7.00
N LEU A 100 -2.30 1.22 -5.80
CA LEU A 100 -2.37 0.33 -4.63
C LEU A 100 -3.81 -0.10 -4.36
N TYR A 101 -4.77 0.83 -4.43
CA TYR A 101 -6.18 0.52 -4.26
C TYR A 101 -6.69 -0.47 -5.31
N SER A 102 -6.40 -0.23 -6.58
CA SER A 102 -6.80 -1.13 -7.67
C SER A 102 -6.18 -2.53 -7.52
N TYR A 103 -4.95 -2.60 -7.04
CA TYR A 103 -4.27 -3.87 -6.76
C TYR A 103 -4.96 -4.66 -5.64
N ILE A 104 -5.35 -3.98 -4.56
CA ILE A 104 -6.05 -4.60 -3.42
C ILE A 104 -7.44 -5.09 -3.82
N GLU A 105 -8.18 -4.30 -4.60
CA GLU A 105 -9.49 -4.69 -5.13
C GLU A 105 -9.38 -5.95 -6.00
N ASN A 106 -8.42 -5.98 -6.91
CA ASN A 106 -8.13 -7.16 -7.73
C ASN A 106 -7.75 -8.38 -6.88
N LEU A 107 -6.90 -8.19 -5.87
CA LEU A 107 -6.49 -9.27 -4.99
C LEU A 107 -7.67 -9.83 -4.19
N SER A 108 -8.54 -8.96 -3.69
CA SER A 108 -9.77 -9.34 -2.99
C SER A 108 -10.71 -10.16 -3.91
N ALA A 109 -10.91 -9.71 -5.15
CA ALA A 109 -11.73 -10.42 -6.13
C ALA A 109 -11.17 -11.81 -6.47
N VAL A 110 -9.85 -11.90 -6.71
CA VAL A 110 -9.17 -13.17 -6.99
C VAL A 110 -9.24 -14.12 -5.78
N THR A 111 -9.11 -13.59 -4.57
CA THR A 111 -9.21 -14.40 -3.35
C THR A 111 -10.63 -14.95 -3.16
N ALA A 112 -11.65 -14.12 -3.32
CA ALA A 112 -13.05 -14.55 -3.24
C ALA A 112 -13.39 -15.61 -4.30
N GLU A 113 -12.89 -15.46 -5.53
CA GLU A 113 -13.09 -16.45 -6.60
C GLU A 113 -12.38 -17.77 -6.27
N LYS A 114 -11.16 -17.72 -5.73
CA LYS A 114 -10.43 -18.91 -5.29
C LYS A 114 -11.18 -19.66 -4.18
N GLU A 115 -11.73 -18.95 -3.20
CA GLU A 115 -12.52 -19.53 -2.12
C GLU A 115 -13.80 -20.18 -2.66
N ARG A 116 -14.49 -19.52 -3.61
CA ARG A 116 -15.68 -20.07 -4.29
C ARG A 116 -15.36 -21.37 -5.03
N ILE A 117 -14.29 -21.38 -5.84
CA ILE A 117 -13.85 -22.57 -6.57
C ILE A 117 -13.47 -23.69 -5.59
N GLY A 118 -12.78 -23.37 -4.49
CA GLY A 118 -12.45 -24.34 -3.44
C GLY A 118 -13.69 -24.99 -2.85
N ALA A 119 -14.71 -24.21 -2.49
CA ALA A 119 -15.97 -24.72 -1.96
C ALA A 119 -16.73 -25.61 -2.97
N GLU A 120 -16.73 -25.23 -4.25
CA GLU A 120 -17.34 -26.05 -5.32
C GLU A 120 -16.62 -27.40 -5.49
N LEU A 121 -15.28 -27.41 -5.41
CA LEU A 121 -14.48 -28.63 -5.49
C LEU A 121 -14.68 -29.54 -4.26
N ASP A 122 -14.83 -28.97 -3.07
CA ASP A 122 -15.16 -29.73 -1.85
C ASP A 122 -16.49 -30.46 -1.97
N VAL A 123 -17.52 -29.80 -2.52
CA VAL A 123 -18.81 -30.43 -2.80
C VAL A 123 -18.67 -31.55 -3.83
N ALA A 124 -17.91 -31.32 -4.91
CA ALA A 124 -17.65 -32.33 -5.93
C ALA A 124 -16.94 -33.57 -5.36
N THR A 125 -15.95 -33.35 -4.48
CA THR A 125 -15.24 -34.42 -3.76
C THR A 125 -16.19 -35.28 -2.92
N HIS A 126 -17.07 -34.62 -2.16
CA HIS A 126 -18.08 -35.33 -1.34
C HIS A 126 -19.07 -36.12 -2.19
N ILE A 127 -19.53 -35.54 -3.30
CA ILE A 127 -20.42 -36.24 -4.22
C ILE A 127 -19.71 -37.50 -4.77
N GLN A 128 -18.50 -37.35 -5.31
CA GLN A 128 -17.72 -38.44 -5.88
C GLN A 128 -17.47 -39.56 -4.83
N ALA A 129 -17.04 -39.18 -3.62
CA ALA A 129 -16.83 -40.16 -2.54
C ALA A 129 -18.13 -40.92 -2.16
N SER A 130 -19.28 -40.25 -2.22
CA SER A 130 -20.57 -40.84 -1.91
C SER A 130 -21.09 -41.82 -2.98
N MET A 131 -20.54 -41.70 -4.21
CA MET A 131 -20.89 -42.61 -5.29
C MET A 131 -20.17 -43.95 -5.20
N LEU A 132 -19.06 -44.04 -4.46
CA LEU A 132 -18.30 -45.24 -4.28
C LEU A 132 -18.88 -46.09 -3.12
N PRO A 133 -18.84 -47.44 -3.21
CA PRO A 133 -19.22 -48.28 -2.11
C PRO A 133 -18.35 -48.01 -0.86
N GLY A 134 -18.92 -47.40 0.20
CA GLY A 134 -18.20 -46.97 1.38
C GLY A 134 -18.62 -47.66 2.70
N ILE A 135 -19.55 -48.59 2.68
CA ILE A 135 -20.04 -49.31 3.86
C ILE A 135 -19.41 -50.69 3.93
N PHE A 136 -18.66 -50.95 4.99
CA PHE A 136 -17.97 -52.21 5.18
C PHE A 136 -18.33 -52.85 6.56
N PRO A 137 -18.46 -54.16 6.65
CA PRO A 137 -18.34 -55.16 5.58
C PRO A 137 -19.45 -55.04 4.56
N ALA A 138 -19.09 -55.10 3.25
CA ALA A 138 -20.03 -54.92 2.15
C ALA A 138 -21.06 -56.04 2.02
N PHE A 139 -20.67 -57.29 2.38
CA PHE A 139 -21.49 -58.45 2.33
C PHE A 139 -21.50 -59.21 3.68
N PRO A 140 -22.16 -58.66 4.72
CA PRO A 140 -22.08 -59.21 6.10
C PRO A 140 -22.62 -60.63 6.25
N ASN A 141 -23.42 -61.11 5.34
CA ASN A 141 -24.00 -62.47 5.33
C ASN A 141 -23.19 -63.48 4.53
N ARG A 142 -22.00 -63.11 4.05
CA ARG A 142 -21.07 -63.99 3.34
C ARG A 142 -19.86 -64.27 4.22
N SER A 143 -19.54 -65.54 4.39
CA SER A 143 -18.37 -65.96 5.17
C SER A 143 -17.20 -66.41 4.29
N GLU A 144 -17.43 -66.54 2.99
CA GLU A 144 -16.48 -67.07 2.03
C GLU A 144 -15.42 -66.02 1.61
N PHE A 145 -15.76 -64.74 1.74
CA PHE A 145 -14.86 -63.63 1.39
C PHE A 145 -15.23 -62.38 2.19
N ASP A 146 -14.27 -61.47 2.30
CA ASP A 146 -14.46 -60.10 2.78
C ASP A 146 -13.83 -59.14 1.79
N ILE A 147 -14.44 -57.95 1.63
CA ILE A 147 -13.97 -56.90 0.73
C ILE A 147 -13.81 -55.60 1.49
N TYR A 148 -12.66 -54.97 1.27
CA TYR A 148 -12.39 -53.61 1.70
C TYR A 148 -11.80 -52.84 0.53
N ALA A 149 -12.26 -51.63 0.29
CA ALA A 149 -11.73 -50.72 -0.73
C ALA A 149 -11.70 -49.30 -0.20
N THR A 150 -10.74 -48.52 -0.67
CA THR A 150 -10.59 -47.12 -0.40
C THR A 150 -10.00 -46.40 -1.62
N MET A 151 -10.37 -45.15 -1.84
CA MET A 151 -9.85 -44.31 -2.88
C MET A 151 -9.31 -43.01 -2.28
N GLN A 152 -8.10 -42.63 -2.67
CA GLN A 152 -7.48 -41.34 -2.31
C GLN A 152 -7.09 -40.62 -3.57
N PRO A 153 -7.84 -39.58 -3.99
CA PRO A 153 -7.52 -38.85 -5.20
C PRO A 153 -6.22 -38.05 -5.00
N ALA A 154 -5.43 -37.90 -6.07
CA ALA A 154 -4.21 -37.12 -6.06
C ALA A 154 -4.44 -35.60 -6.09
N LYS A 155 -5.62 -35.16 -6.42
CA LYS A 155 -6.16 -33.79 -6.34
C LYS A 155 -7.49 -33.83 -5.60
N GLU A 156 -8.20 -32.71 -5.61
CA GLU A 156 -9.51 -32.58 -4.94
C GLU A 156 -10.49 -33.64 -5.43
N VAL A 157 -10.50 -33.91 -6.76
CA VAL A 157 -11.29 -34.98 -7.37
C VAL A 157 -10.39 -35.87 -8.23
N GLY A 158 -10.70 -37.16 -8.31
CA GLY A 158 -9.93 -38.15 -9.04
C GLY A 158 -10.68 -38.82 -10.18
N GLY A 159 -9.92 -39.40 -11.14
CA GLY A 159 -10.44 -40.25 -12.19
C GLY A 159 -10.56 -41.71 -11.80
N ASP A 160 -9.92 -42.12 -10.70
CA ASP A 160 -9.98 -43.46 -10.22
C ASP A 160 -11.35 -43.76 -9.61
N PHE A 161 -11.86 -44.98 -9.84
CA PHE A 161 -13.04 -45.46 -9.17
C PHE A 161 -13.02 -46.99 -8.99
N TYR A 162 -13.78 -47.45 -8.04
CA TYR A 162 -14.01 -48.87 -7.84
C TYR A 162 -15.50 -49.10 -7.62
N ASP A 163 -15.92 -50.35 -7.95
CA ASP A 163 -17.25 -50.86 -7.64
C ASP A 163 -17.21 -52.36 -7.42
N PHE A 164 -18.14 -52.88 -6.65
CA PHE A 164 -18.31 -54.33 -6.46
C PHE A 164 -19.76 -54.66 -6.13
N PHE A 165 -20.28 -55.67 -6.81
CA PHE A 165 -21.65 -56.12 -6.62
C PHE A 165 -21.81 -57.62 -6.93
N LEU A 166 -22.81 -58.24 -6.36
CA LEU A 166 -23.15 -59.60 -6.68
C LEU A 166 -23.96 -59.63 -7.99
N VAL A 167 -23.46 -60.33 -9.00
CA VAL A 167 -24.16 -60.58 -10.25
C VAL A 167 -25.28 -61.61 -9.99
N ASP A 168 -24.98 -62.62 -9.22
CA ASP A 168 -25.90 -63.64 -8.71
C ASP A 168 -25.39 -64.24 -7.41
N GLN A 169 -25.98 -65.34 -6.90
CA GLN A 169 -25.61 -65.97 -5.67
C GLN A 169 -24.20 -66.56 -5.65
N GLY A 170 -23.60 -66.85 -6.80
CA GLY A 170 -22.29 -67.48 -6.95
C GLY A 170 -21.24 -66.60 -7.61
N HIS A 171 -21.62 -65.42 -8.08
CA HIS A 171 -20.71 -64.58 -8.87
C HIS A 171 -20.65 -63.16 -8.32
N LEU A 172 -19.43 -62.74 -7.97
CA LEU A 172 -19.08 -61.37 -7.57
C LEU A 172 -18.39 -60.66 -8.73
N ALA A 173 -18.87 -59.45 -9.07
CA ALA A 173 -18.17 -58.53 -9.92
C ALA A 173 -17.36 -57.52 -9.09
N VAL A 174 -16.13 -57.28 -9.52
CA VAL A 174 -15.25 -56.24 -8.98
C VAL A 174 -14.74 -55.40 -10.14
N VAL A 175 -14.88 -54.10 -10.04
CA VAL A 175 -14.40 -53.14 -11.00
C VAL A 175 -13.38 -52.23 -10.35
N ILE A 176 -12.25 -52.02 -11.02
CA ILE A 176 -11.25 -50.99 -10.69
C ILE A 176 -10.89 -50.33 -11.98
N ALA A 177 -11.00 -49.00 -12.03
CA ALA A 177 -10.71 -48.23 -13.25
C ALA A 177 -9.96 -46.94 -12.91
N ASP A 178 -9.12 -46.54 -13.87
CA ASP A 178 -8.38 -45.29 -13.87
C ASP A 178 -8.69 -44.52 -15.18
N VAL A 179 -9.27 -43.35 -15.06
CA VAL A 179 -9.57 -42.48 -16.18
C VAL A 179 -8.36 -41.61 -16.49
N SER A 180 -7.91 -41.67 -17.75
CA SER A 180 -6.75 -40.89 -18.18
C SER A 180 -6.96 -39.40 -17.99
N GLY A 181 -6.08 -38.74 -17.20
CA GLY A 181 -6.16 -37.35 -16.85
C GLY A 181 -6.11 -37.11 -15.35
N LYS A 182 -6.38 -35.87 -14.93
CA LYS A 182 -6.39 -35.47 -13.49
C LYS A 182 -7.40 -34.36 -13.25
N GLY A 183 -7.97 -34.33 -12.06
CA GLY A 183 -8.93 -33.31 -11.64
C GLY A 183 -10.30 -33.46 -12.30
N VAL A 184 -11.05 -32.38 -12.36
CA VAL A 184 -12.48 -32.38 -12.80
C VAL A 184 -12.72 -33.08 -14.14
N PRO A 185 -11.91 -32.91 -15.21
CA PRO A 185 -12.15 -33.61 -16.47
C PRO A 185 -12.05 -35.13 -16.40
N ALA A 186 -11.29 -35.67 -15.45
CA ALA A 186 -11.16 -37.11 -15.27
C ALA A 186 -12.23 -37.66 -14.29
N ALA A 187 -12.81 -36.80 -13.47
CA ALA A 187 -13.81 -37.16 -12.47
C ALA A 187 -15.25 -37.20 -13.02
N LEU A 188 -15.48 -36.63 -14.19
CA LEU A 188 -16.78 -36.62 -14.91
C LEU A 188 -16.84 -37.71 -15.98
#